data_bcf15bbda801f0e6b24e91cc85ba59b7
#
_entry.id   bcf15bbda801f0e6b24e91cc85ba59b7
#
_cell.length_a   1.000
_cell.length_b   1.000
_cell.length_c   1.000
_cell.angle_alpha   90.00
_cell.angle_beta   90.00
_cell.angle_gamma   90.00
#
_symmetry.space_group_name_H-M   'P 1'
#
loop_
_entity.id
_entity.type
_entity.pdbx_description
1 polymer ?
#
loop_
_entity_poly.entity_id
_entity_poly.type
_entity_poly.pdbx_seq_one_letter_code
_entity_poly.pdbx_strand_id
1 'polypeptide(L)'
;MKHYKYLIIGGGLTGDAATRGIRELDAKGSIGLIGMETAPPYMRPNLSKGLWKGRPVEKIWRKTEERGELNLGRKVTQLDPQKKIVQDDQGAEYSYDKLLFATGGSPIHLPFGAGDIIYFRNFEDYQHLRAMA
;
A
#
# COMPACT_ATOMS: atom_id res chain seq x y z
N MET A 1 -20.79 -5.39 1.15
CA MET A 1 -19.92 -4.26 0.78
C MET A 1 -19.44 -3.56 2.05
N LYS A 2 -18.13 -3.35 2.16
CA LYS A 2 -17.56 -2.60 3.29
C LYS A 2 -17.73 -1.10 3.07
N HIS A 3 -18.03 -0.36 4.14
CA HIS A 3 -18.10 1.10 4.12
C HIS A 3 -17.06 1.72 5.04
N TYR A 4 -16.35 2.73 4.54
CA TYR A 4 -15.40 3.51 5.32
C TYR A 4 -15.71 5.00 5.24
N LYS A 5 -15.62 5.71 6.36
CA LYS A 5 -15.68 7.17 6.34
C LYS A 5 -14.53 7.73 5.50
N TYR A 6 -13.35 7.14 5.64
CA TYR A 6 -12.15 7.49 4.89
C TYR A 6 -11.60 6.25 4.19
N LEU A 7 -11.53 6.27 2.87
CA LEU A 7 -10.92 5.19 2.09
C LEU A 7 -9.65 5.69 1.40
N ILE A 8 -8.57 4.96 1.55
CA ILE A 8 -7.26 5.28 1.00
C ILE A 8 -6.88 4.19 0.00
N ILE A 9 -6.56 4.58 -1.23
CA ILE A 9 -6.05 3.66 -2.25
C ILE A 9 -4.55 3.83 -2.33
N GLY A 10 -3.80 2.84 -1.88
CA GLY A 10 -2.35 2.82 -1.84
C GLY A 10 -1.79 2.53 -0.46
N GLY A 11 -0.99 1.47 -0.35
CA GLY A 11 -0.39 0.97 0.89
C GLY A 11 1.05 1.41 1.12
N GLY A 12 1.45 2.56 0.59
CA GLY A 12 2.79 3.13 0.79
C GLY A 12 2.87 4.08 1.99
N LEU A 13 3.98 4.82 2.06
CA LEU A 13 4.20 5.81 3.14
C LEU A 13 3.17 6.93 3.14
N THR A 14 2.71 7.35 1.96
CA THR A 14 1.67 8.40 1.85
C THR A 14 0.34 7.91 2.43
N GLY A 15 -0.06 6.68 2.14
CA GLY A 15 -1.26 6.08 2.72
C GLY A 15 -1.15 5.97 4.25
N ASP A 16 -0.01 5.51 4.76
CA ASP A 16 0.25 5.46 6.20
C ASP A 16 0.18 6.85 6.84
N ALA A 17 0.85 7.83 6.25
CA ALA A 17 0.83 9.22 6.76
C ALA A 17 -0.59 9.79 6.81
N ALA A 18 -1.41 9.48 5.81
CA ALA A 18 -2.82 9.89 5.78
C ALA A 18 -3.60 9.30 6.96
N THR A 19 -3.37 8.04 7.33
CA THR A 19 -4.04 7.44 8.50
C THR A 19 -3.67 8.17 9.78
N ARG A 20 -2.42 8.60 9.92
CA ARG A 20 -1.95 9.36 11.09
C ARG A 20 -2.63 10.71 11.16
N GLY A 21 -2.63 11.47 10.06
CA GLY A 21 -3.26 12.79 10.00
C GLY A 21 -4.76 12.73 10.25
N ILE A 22 -5.45 11.72 9.72
CA ILE A 22 -6.88 11.53 9.99
C ILE A 22 -7.12 11.29 11.49
N ARG A 23 -6.32 10.44 12.13
CA ARG A 23 -6.50 10.13 13.56
C ARG A 23 -6.27 11.32 14.49
N GLU A 24 -5.45 12.27 14.09
CA GLU A 24 -5.28 13.53 14.86
C GLU A 24 -6.55 14.37 14.89
N LEU A 25 -7.38 14.31 13.85
CA LEU A 25 -8.60 15.11 13.70
C LEU A 25 -9.87 14.31 13.95
N ASP A 26 -9.85 13.01 13.70
CA ASP A 26 -11.00 12.12 13.86
C ASP A 26 -10.55 10.79 14.46
N ALA A 27 -10.68 10.68 15.77
CA ALA A 27 -10.23 9.51 16.52
C ALA A 27 -11.08 8.25 16.24
N LYS A 28 -12.31 8.40 15.72
CA LYS A 28 -13.30 7.31 15.65
C LYS A 28 -13.76 6.95 14.24
N GLY A 29 -13.60 7.84 13.27
CA GLY A 29 -14.04 7.59 11.88
C GLY A 29 -13.38 6.33 11.31
N SER A 30 -14.15 5.48 10.64
CA SER A 30 -13.59 4.26 10.02
C SER A 30 -12.62 4.63 8.90
N ILE A 31 -11.44 4.00 8.91
CA ILE A 31 -10.42 4.14 7.87
C ILE A 31 -10.20 2.78 7.24
N GLY A 32 -10.32 2.71 5.90
CA GLY A 32 -9.91 1.58 5.10
C GLY A 32 -8.73 1.95 4.20
N LEU A 33 -7.80 1.04 4.03
CA LEU A 33 -6.68 1.18 3.11
C LEU A 33 -6.63 -0.05 2.20
N ILE A 34 -6.59 0.19 0.89
CA ILE A 34 -6.47 -0.87 -0.12
C ILE A 34 -5.07 -0.79 -0.72
N GLY A 35 -4.29 -1.85 -0.60
CA GLY A 35 -2.92 -1.92 -1.10
C GLY A 35 -2.69 -3.10 -2.02
N MET A 36 -1.92 -2.88 -3.09
CA MET A 36 -1.57 -3.94 -4.05
C MET A 36 -0.57 -4.95 -3.47
N GLU A 37 0.39 -4.49 -2.67
CA GLU A 37 1.33 -5.38 -2.00
C GLU A 37 0.63 -6.22 -0.94
N THR A 38 1.10 -7.43 -0.73
CA THR A 38 0.64 -8.27 0.37
C THR A 38 1.25 -7.83 1.71
N ALA A 39 2.35 -7.12 1.68
CA ALA A 39 2.98 -6.52 2.85
C ALA A 39 2.21 -5.26 3.30
N PRO A 40 2.06 -5.05 4.62
CA PRO A 40 1.51 -3.79 5.13
C PRO A 40 2.46 -2.61 4.86
N PRO A 41 2.02 -1.36 5.04
CA PRO A 41 2.88 -0.20 4.83
C PRO A 41 4.20 -0.28 5.61
N TYR A 42 5.29 0.10 4.97
CA TYR A 42 6.64 0.02 5.52
C TYR A 42 7.53 1.18 5.05
N MET A 43 8.64 1.37 5.75
CA MET A 43 9.67 2.36 5.38
C MET A 43 10.47 1.86 4.19
N ARG A 44 10.06 2.23 2.99
CA ARG A 44 10.63 1.77 1.71
C ARG A 44 12.15 2.00 1.56
N PRO A 45 12.76 3.10 2.04
CA PRO A 45 14.21 3.29 1.94
C PRO A 45 15.04 2.17 2.56
N ASN A 46 14.52 1.43 3.53
CA ASN A 46 15.21 0.30 4.14
C ASN A 46 15.48 -0.85 3.15
N LEU A 47 14.69 -0.96 2.09
CA LEU A 47 14.85 -2.02 1.08
C LEU A 47 16.23 -1.99 0.41
N SER A 48 16.82 -0.81 0.25
CA SER A 48 18.15 -0.63 -0.35
C SER A 48 19.21 -0.18 0.66
N LYS A 49 18.88 -0.06 1.94
CA LYS A 49 19.75 0.48 2.98
C LYS A 49 19.75 -0.38 4.24
N GLY A 50 18.88 -0.08 5.19
CA GLY A 50 18.93 -0.68 6.53
C GLY A 50 18.86 -2.20 6.56
N LEU A 51 18.04 -2.82 5.74
CA LEU A 51 17.91 -4.28 5.69
C LEU A 51 19.18 -4.99 5.21
N TRP A 52 20.00 -4.33 4.38
CA TRP A 52 21.29 -4.85 3.94
C TRP A 52 22.40 -4.65 4.98
N LYS A 53 22.14 -3.81 5.97
CA LYS A 53 23.08 -3.49 7.07
C LYS A 53 22.70 -4.16 8.39
N GLY A 54 21.84 -5.19 8.33
CA GLY A 54 21.46 -5.96 9.52
C GLY A 54 20.26 -5.44 10.30
N ARG A 55 19.53 -4.41 9.79
CA ARG A 55 18.29 -3.98 10.44
C ARG A 55 17.28 -5.12 10.40
N PRO A 56 16.64 -5.50 11.52
CA PRO A 56 15.59 -6.50 11.51
C PRO A 56 14.39 -6.07 10.68
N VAL A 57 13.77 -7.01 9.95
CA VAL A 57 12.60 -6.74 9.13
C VAL A 57 11.45 -6.16 9.94
N GLU A 58 11.28 -6.59 11.18
CA GLU A 58 10.22 -6.13 12.09
C GLU A 58 10.29 -4.63 12.39
N LYS A 59 11.42 -4.00 12.14
CA LYS A 59 11.63 -2.57 12.40
C LYS A 59 11.16 -1.64 11.27
N ILE A 60 10.82 -2.19 10.10
CA ILE A 60 10.43 -1.35 8.97
C ILE A 60 8.91 -1.11 8.87
N TRP A 61 8.09 -1.91 9.54
CA TRP A 61 6.64 -1.83 9.49
C TRP A 61 6.12 -0.56 10.15
N ARG A 62 5.09 0.04 9.54
CA ARG A 62 4.51 1.31 10.02
C ARG A 62 3.40 1.14 11.04
N LYS A 63 2.94 -0.10 11.30
CA LYS A 63 1.85 -0.42 12.21
C LYS A 63 0.54 0.30 11.85
N THR A 64 0.28 0.44 10.57
CA THR A 64 -0.90 1.15 10.03
C THR A 64 -2.20 0.47 10.47
N GLU A 65 -2.17 -0.85 10.69
CA GLU A 65 -3.29 -1.65 11.19
C GLU A 65 -3.83 -1.18 12.55
N GLU A 66 -3.03 -0.49 13.32
CA GLU A 66 -3.47 0.10 14.59
C GLU A 66 -4.40 1.31 14.40
N ARG A 67 -4.43 1.89 13.18
CA ARG A 67 -5.20 3.09 12.85
C ARG A 67 -6.35 2.85 11.89
N GLY A 68 -6.30 1.78 11.09
CA GLY A 68 -7.31 1.49 10.09
C GLY A 68 -7.29 0.04 9.65
N GLU A 69 -8.31 -0.36 8.92
CA GLU A 69 -8.41 -1.71 8.36
C GLU A 69 -7.61 -1.79 7.05
N LEU A 70 -6.74 -2.78 6.95
CA LEU A 70 -5.92 -3.03 5.78
C LEU A 70 -6.56 -4.10 4.88
N ASN A 71 -6.76 -3.77 3.61
CA ASN A 71 -7.19 -4.69 2.56
C ASN A 71 -6.00 -4.85 1.60
N LEU A 72 -5.13 -5.82 1.88
CA LEU A 72 -3.87 -6.02 1.19
C LEU A 72 -3.97 -7.07 0.07
N GLY A 73 -3.03 -7.01 -0.89
CA GLY A 73 -3.04 -7.88 -2.06
C GLY A 73 -4.22 -7.61 -2.98
N ARG A 74 -4.68 -6.36 -3.03
CA ARG A 74 -5.86 -5.94 -3.77
C ARG A 74 -5.56 -4.71 -4.62
N LYS A 75 -5.91 -4.77 -5.88
CA LYS A 75 -5.76 -3.64 -6.81
C LYS A 75 -7.13 -3.05 -7.13
N VAL A 76 -7.32 -1.77 -6.89
CA VAL A 76 -8.54 -1.06 -7.31
C VAL A 76 -8.53 -0.94 -8.84
N THR A 77 -9.60 -1.40 -9.46
CA THR A 77 -9.73 -1.45 -10.92
C THR A 77 -10.86 -0.56 -11.44
N GLN A 78 -11.84 -0.24 -10.60
CA GLN A 78 -12.97 0.59 -10.98
C GLN A 78 -13.31 1.61 -9.89
N LEU A 79 -13.79 2.77 -10.33
CA LEU A 79 -14.26 3.85 -9.46
C LEU A 79 -15.55 4.43 -10.03
N ASP A 80 -16.60 4.49 -9.22
CA ASP A 80 -17.80 5.26 -9.50
C ASP A 80 -17.87 6.43 -8.50
N PRO A 81 -17.46 7.63 -8.90
CA PRO A 81 -17.41 8.78 -7.99
C PRO A 81 -18.79 9.31 -7.62
N GLN A 82 -19.81 9.05 -8.43
CA GLN A 82 -21.20 9.49 -8.15
C GLN A 82 -21.81 8.63 -7.05
N LYS A 83 -21.61 7.33 -7.12
CA LYS A 83 -22.06 6.39 -6.09
C LYS A 83 -21.11 6.29 -4.91
N LYS A 84 -19.92 6.85 -5.04
CA LYS A 84 -18.82 6.74 -4.06
C LYS A 84 -18.47 5.28 -3.74
N ILE A 85 -18.23 4.51 -4.80
CA ILE A 85 -17.87 3.09 -4.72
C ILE A 85 -16.60 2.85 -5.53
N VAL A 86 -15.69 2.04 -4.98
CA VAL A 86 -14.59 1.45 -5.72
C VAL A 86 -14.72 -0.07 -5.73
N GLN A 87 -14.18 -0.71 -6.76
CA GLN A 87 -14.11 -2.17 -6.87
C GLN A 87 -12.67 -2.61 -7.06
N ASP A 88 -12.28 -3.69 -6.40
CA ASP A 88 -10.96 -4.28 -6.56
C ASP A 88 -10.94 -5.38 -7.65
N ASP A 89 -9.74 -5.89 -7.93
CA ASP A 89 -9.47 -6.93 -8.94
C ASP A 89 -10.04 -8.31 -8.56
N GLN A 90 -10.56 -8.47 -7.35
CA GLN A 90 -11.22 -9.70 -6.89
C GLN A 90 -12.74 -9.53 -6.82
N GLY A 91 -13.25 -8.41 -7.31
CA GLY A 91 -14.69 -8.11 -7.36
C GLY A 91 -15.29 -7.57 -6.07
N ALA A 92 -14.49 -7.32 -5.04
CA ALA A 92 -14.99 -6.73 -3.81
C ALA A 92 -15.24 -5.24 -3.99
N GLU A 93 -16.36 -4.77 -3.46
CA GLU A 93 -16.75 -3.37 -3.49
C GLU A 93 -16.61 -2.70 -2.14
N TYR A 94 -16.22 -1.44 -2.17
CA TYR A 94 -16.02 -0.59 -0.99
C TYR A 94 -16.69 0.75 -1.23
N SER A 95 -17.56 1.16 -0.32
CA SER A 95 -18.13 2.52 -0.35
C SER A 95 -17.39 3.44 0.64
N TYR A 96 -17.46 4.74 0.39
CA TYR A 96 -16.72 5.72 1.18
C TYR A 96 -17.46 7.05 1.27
N ASP A 97 -17.15 7.82 2.31
CA ASP A 97 -17.54 9.23 2.38
C ASP A 97 -16.49 10.11 1.72
N LYS A 98 -15.20 9.85 2.03
CA LYS A 98 -14.05 10.56 1.46
C LYS A 98 -13.01 9.57 0.95
N LEU A 99 -12.46 9.85 -0.23
CA LEU A 99 -11.47 9.01 -0.92
C LEU A 99 -10.16 9.76 -1.08
N LEU A 100 -9.04 9.08 -0.81
CA LEU A 100 -7.70 9.56 -1.08
C LEU A 100 -6.98 8.59 -2.01
N PHE A 101 -6.41 9.12 -3.09
CA PHE A 101 -5.46 8.40 -3.93
C PHE A 101 -4.03 8.60 -3.41
N ALA A 102 -3.40 7.52 -3.01
CA ALA A 102 -2.00 7.48 -2.58
C ALA A 102 -1.27 6.34 -3.31
N THR A 103 -1.51 6.23 -4.61
CA THR A 103 -1.15 5.07 -5.44
C THR A 103 0.33 4.99 -5.78
N GLY A 104 1.09 6.08 -5.62
CA GLY A 104 2.51 6.10 -5.94
C GLY A 104 2.81 5.88 -7.41
N GLY A 105 3.90 5.19 -7.71
CA GLY A 105 4.34 4.89 -9.06
C GLY A 105 4.93 3.49 -9.20
N SER A 106 5.14 3.06 -10.44
CA SER A 106 5.81 1.81 -10.78
C SER A 106 7.09 2.12 -11.55
N PRO A 107 8.12 1.26 -11.48
CA PRO A 107 9.30 1.41 -12.32
C PRO A 107 8.94 1.39 -13.81
N ILE A 108 9.62 2.23 -14.60
CA ILE A 108 9.52 2.17 -16.07
C ILE A 108 10.30 0.95 -16.52
N HIS A 109 9.63 0.06 -17.26
CA HIS A 109 10.28 -1.14 -17.80
C HIS A 109 10.98 -0.81 -19.13
N LEU A 110 12.20 -1.33 -19.28
CA LEU A 110 12.94 -1.24 -20.53
C LEU A 110 12.32 -2.13 -21.60
N PRO A 111 12.47 -1.80 -22.90
CA PRO A 111 11.93 -2.63 -23.98
C PRO A 111 12.73 -3.92 -24.25
N PHE A 112 13.68 -4.24 -23.37
CA PHE A 112 14.54 -5.43 -23.47
C PHE A 112 14.78 -6.02 -22.07
N GLY A 113 15.34 -7.23 -22.00
CA GLY A 113 15.72 -7.90 -20.75
C GLY A 113 14.52 -8.42 -19.95
N ALA A 114 13.39 -8.69 -20.59
CA ALA A 114 12.21 -9.24 -19.91
C ALA A 114 12.56 -10.54 -19.18
N GLY A 115 12.29 -10.61 -17.89
CA GLY A 115 12.61 -11.74 -17.03
C GLY A 115 14.02 -11.75 -16.45
N ASP A 116 14.95 -10.97 -17.01
CA ASP A 116 16.34 -10.93 -16.56
C ASP A 116 16.67 -9.70 -15.69
N ILE A 117 15.77 -8.74 -15.65
CA ILE A 117 15.94 -7.49 -14.90
C ILE A 117 15.03 -7.46 -13.68
N ILE A 118 15.61 -7.22 -12.51
CA ILE A 118 14.85 -6.93 -11.30
C ILE A 118 14.62 -5.42 -11.22
N TYR A 119 13.35 -5.01 -11.36
CA TYR A 119 12.94 -3.63 -11.13
C TYR A 119 12.69 -3.43 -9.63
N PHE A 120 13.69 -2.96 -8.93
CA PHE A 120 13.74 -2.92 -7.48
C PHE A 120 12.88 -1.78 -6.91
N ARG A 121 11.70 -2.11 -6.41
CA ARG A 121 10.75 -1.11 -5.91
C ARG A 121 10.11 -1.48 -4.57
N ASN A 122 9.70 -2.74 -4.39
CA ASN A 122 8.87 -3.16 -3.27
C ASN A 122 9.53 -4.25 -2.41
N PHE A 123 8.86 -4.65 -1.34
CA PHE A 123 9.39 -5.65 -0.41
C PHE A 123 9.61 -7.02 -1.06
N GLU A 124 8.75 -7.42 -1.99
CA GLU A 124 8.90 -8.66 -2.75
C GLU A 124 10.18 -8.62 -3.62
N ASP A 125 10.45 -7.48 -4.26
CA ASP A 125 11.69 -7.30 -5.04
C ASP A 125 12.93 -7.43 -4.13
N TYR A 126 12.87 -6.88 -2.92
CA TYR A 126 13.93 -7.04 -1.93
C TYR A 126 14.15 -8.51 -1.56
N GLN A 127 13.06 -9.24 -1.27
CA GLN A 127 13.16 -10.67 -0.93
C GLN A 127 13.76 -11.49 -2.08
N HIS A 128 13.34 -11.20 -3.30
CA HIS A 128 13.86 -11.85 -4.49
C HIS A 128 15.37 -11.60 -4.67
N LEU A 129 15.79 -10.35 -4.61
CA LEU A 129 17.21 -9.99 -4.73
C LEU A 129 18.04 -10.57 -3.57
N ARG A 130 17.50 -10.54 -2.36
CA ARG A 130 18.19 -11.07 -1.17
C ARG A 130 18.42 -12.58 -1.30
N ALA A 131 17.48 -13.32 -1.83
CA ALA A 131 17.59 -14.76 -2.05
C ALA A 131 18.65 -15.12 -3.09
N MET A 132 18.96 -14.20 -4.02
CA MET A 132 19.98 -14.37 -5.06
C MET A 132 21.39 -13.97 -4.60
N ALA A 133 21.50 -13.21 -3.53
CA ALA A 133 22.76 -12.68 -3.04
C ALA A 133 23.56 -13.69 -2.18
#